data_b0478fbbc6f1239a727db2ed3d30303f
#
_entry.id   b0478fbbc6f1239a727db2ed3d30303f
#
_cell.length_a   1.000
_cell.length_b   1.000
_cell.length_c   1.000
_cell.angle_alpha   90.00
_cell.angle_beta   90.00
_cell.angle_gamma   90.00
#
_symmetry.space_group_name_H-M   'P 1'
#
loop_
_entity.id
_entity.type
_entity.pdbx_description
1 polymer ?
#
loop_
_entity_poly.entity_id
_entity_poly.type
_entity_poly.pdbx_seq_one_letter_code
_entity_poly.pdbx_strand_id
1 'polypeptide(L)'
;MIEVERVQTGVRMEKRLLKVLKAFAELKDITLGDLLEGIVLHAFEGKAPFGKDSLAQIRELKKIYGMTLRATDSHKLKEIPS
;
A
#
# COMPACT_ATOMS: atom_id res chain seq x y z
N MET A 1 16.73 18.51 2.46
CA MET A 1 16.21 17.23 2.00
C MET A 1 17.14 16.12 2.45
N ILE A 2 16.59 14.96 2.80
CA ILE A 2 17.39 13.85 3.33
C ILE A 2 17.84 12.99 2.15
N GLU A 3 19.16 12.79 2.03
CA GLU A 3 19.73 11.94 1.00
C GLU A 3 19.77 10.49 1.47
N VAL A 4 19.33 9.57 0.63
CA VAL A 4 19.35 8.13 0.94
C VAL A 4 19.83 7.35 -0.28
N GLU A 5 20.37 6.18 -0.04
CA GLU A 5 20.65 5.22 -1.10
C GLU A 5 19.49 4.24 -1.20
N ARG A 6 18.93 4.06 -2.41
CA ARG A 6 17.87 3.08 -2.63
C ARG A 6 18.39 1.91 -3.43
N VAL A 7 17.88 0.74 -3.12
CA VAL A 7 18.19 -0.49 -3.86
C VAL A 7 16.91 -1.05 -4.46
N GLN A 8 17.06 -1.75 -5.58
CA GLN A 8 15.93 -2.44 -6.20
C GLN A 8 15.61 -3.70 -5.40
N THR A 9 14.35 -3.90 -5.08
CA THR A 9 13.90 -5.12 -4.40
C THR A 9 12.58 -5.55 -4.99
N GLY A 10 12.30 -6.85 -4.97
CA GLY A 10 11.06 -7.39 -5.46
C GLY A 10 10.29 -8.09 -4.36
N VAL A 11 9.00 -7.91 -4.35
CA VAL A 11 8.10 -8.62 -3.45
C VAL A 11 6.89 -9.10 -4.24
N ARG A 12 6.32 -10.22 -3.80
CA ARG A 12 5.05 -10.70 -4.34
C ARG A 12 3.94 -10.19 -3.44
N MET A 13 2.88 -9.69 -4.05
CA MET A 13 1.79 -9.07 -3.31
C MET A 13 0.47 -9.45 -3.96
N GLU A 14 -0.60 -9.50 -3.19
CA GLU A 14 -1.91 -9.80 -3.71
C GLU A 14 -2.27 -8.78 -4.81
N LYS A 15 -2.85 -9.28 -5.89
CA LYS A 15 -3.05 -8.53 -7.13
C LYS A 15 -3.87 -7.25 -6.94
N ARG A 16 -5.02 -7.35 -6.27
CA ARG A 16 -5.93 -6.21 -6.10
C ARG A 16 -5.40 -5.21 -5.09
N LEU A 17 -4.71 -5.70 -4.06
CA LEU A 17 -4.03 -4.83 -3.11
C LEU A 17 -2.99 -3.97 -3.83
N LEU A 18 -2.21 -4.59 -4.73
CA LEU A 18 -1.23 -3.84 -5.52
C LEU A 18 -1.89 -2.80 -6.42
N LYS A 19 -3.04 -3.14 -7.03
CA LYS A 19 -3.78 -2.19 -7.86
C LYS A 19 -4.23 -0.97 -7.06
N VAL A 20 -4.74 -1.18 -5.86
CA VAL A 20 -5.15 -0.09 -4.98
C VAL A 20 -3.95 0.78 -4.61
N LEU A 21 -2.82 0.15 -4.25
CA LEU A 21 -1.60 0.88 -3.91
C LEU A 21 -1.12 1.76 -5.08
N LYS A 22 -1.07 1.19 -6.28
CA LYS A 22 -0.62 1.93 -7.46
C LYS A 22 -1.57 3.09 -7.79
N ALA A 23 -2.87 2.84 -7.71
CA ALA A 23 -3.86 3.88 -7.97
C ALA A 23 -3.78 5.00 -6.95
N PHE A 24 -3.58 4.67 -5.69
CA PHE A 24 -3.45 5.67 -4.63
C PHE A 24 -2.18 6.50 -4.81
N ALA A 25 -1.05 5.85 -5.13
CA ALA A 25 0.20 6.56 -5.41
C ALA A 25 0.01 7.54 -6.57
N GLU A 26 -0.65 7.11 -7.64
CA GLU A 26 -0.95 7.96 -8.79
C GLU A 26 -1.81 9.16 -8.38
N LEU A 27 -2.83 8.91 -7.59
CA LEU A 27 -3.73 9.96 -7.10
C LEU A 27 -2.96 11.04 -6.29
N LYS A 28 -1.93 10.63 -5.57
CA LYS A 28 -1.12 11.52 -4.74
C LYS A 28 0.10 12.08 -5.46
N ASP A 29 0.32 11.72 -6.71
CA ASP A 29 1.50 12.14 -7.49
C ASP A 29 2.81 11.72 -6.83
N ILE A 30 2.84 10.52 -6.25
CA ILE A 30 4.08 9.96 -5.69
C ILE A 30 4.32 8.59 -6.32
N THR A 31 5.55 8.09 -6.20
CA THR A 31 5.88 6.76 -6.69
C THR A 31 5.37 5.70 -5.73
N LEU A 32 5.20 4.47 -6.23
CA LEU A 32 4.83 3.35 -5.37
C LEU A 32 5.87 3.13 -4.27
N GLY A 33 7.15 3.26 -4.61
CA GLY A 33 8.22 3.13 -3.61
C GLY A 33 8.11 4.15 -2.50
N ASP A 34 7.86 5.42 -2.85
CA ASP A 34 7.69 6.47 -1.86
C ASP A 34 6.48 6.21 -0.97
N LEU A 35 5.37 5.76 -1.54
CA LEU A 35 4.19 5.40 -0.76
C LEU A 35 4.50 4.28 0.23
N LEU A 36 5.15 3.22 -0.23
CA LEU A 36 5.49 2.07 0.63
C LEU A 36 6.46 2.48 1.73
N GLU A 37 7.47 3.29 1.41
CA GLU A 37 8.40 3.81 2.42
C GLU A 37 7.66 4.56 3.51
N GLY A 38 6.71 5.41 3.13
CA GLY A 38 5.91 6.17 4.09
C GLY A 38 5.07 5.28 5.00
N ILE A 39 4.43 4.27 4.42
CA ILE A 39 3.63 3.31 5.19
C ILE A 39 4.51 2.58 6.21
N VAL A 40 5.66 2.07 5.76
CA VAL A 40 6.55 1.29 6.61
C VAL A 40 7.14 2.15 7.73
N LEU A 41 7.60 3.37 7.41
CA LEU A 41 8.17 4.25 8.42
C LEU A 41 7.15 4.61 9.50
N HIS A 42 5.91 4.88 9.12
CA HIS A 42 4.85 5.13 10.10
C HIS A 42 4.58 3.90 10.95
N ALA A 43 4.47 2.74 10.31
CA ALA A 43 4.20 1.48 11.00
C ALA A 43 5.31 1.16 12.01
N PHE A 44 6.57 1.40 11.66
CA PHE A 44 7.70 1.15 12.55
C PHE A 44 7.62 1.98 13.83
N GLU A 45 7.04 3.15 13.77
CA GLU A 45 6.87 4.01 14.94
C GLU A 45 5.50 3.84 15.62
N GLY A 46 4.72 2.88 15.18
CA GLY A 46 3.39 2.65 15.72
C GLY A 46 2.39 3.74 15.37
N LYS A 47 2.64 4.48 14.29
CA LYS A 47 1.76 5.57 13.85
C LYS A 47 0.93 5.13 12.66
N ALA A 48 -0.31 5.63 12.58
CA ALA A 48 -1.17 5.38 11.42
C ALA A 48 -0.60 6.11 10.20
N PRO A 49 -0.41 5.42 9.06
CA PRO A 49 0.20 6.04 7.89
C PRO A 49 -0.72 6.99 7.13
N PHE A 50 -2.04 6.92 7.36
CA PHE A 50 -3.00 7.69 6.58
C PHE A 50 -3.94 8.47 7.49
N GLY A 51 -4.21 9.71 7.11
CA GLY A 51 -5.24 10.51 7.73
C GLY A 51 -6.63 10.16 7.19
N LYS A 52 -7.61 10.89 7.67
CA LYS A 52 -9.02 10.65 7.38
C LYS A 52 -9.35 10.73 5.88
N ASP A 53 -8.84 11.75 5.20
CA ASP A 53 -9.12 11.95 3.78
C ASP A 53 -8.49 10.84 2.93
N SER A 54 -7.25 10.48 3.24
CA SER A 54 -6.57 9.40 2.53
C SER A 54 -7.27 8.07 2.73
N LEU A 55 -7.73 7.79 3.95
CA LEU A 55 -8.50 6.57 4.22
C LEU A 55 -9.80 6.53 3.42
N ALA A 56 -10.48 7.66 3.27
CA ALA A 56 -11.70 7.73 2.47
C ALA A 56 -11.41 7.45 0.99
N GLN A 57 -10.31 8.00 0.47
CA GLN A 57 -9.89 7.76 -0.91
C GLN A 57 -9.53 6.29 -1.13
N ILE A 58 -8.82 5.69 -0.18
CA ILE A 58 -8.46 4.27 -0.25
C ILE A 58 -9.72 3.40 -0.26
N ARG A 59 -10.72 3.71 0.58
CA ARG A 59 -11.98 2.95 0.60
C ARG A 59 -12.67 2.98 -0.76
N GLU A 60 -12.68 4.12 -1.44
CA GLU A 60 -13.27 4.21 -2.78
C GLU A 60 -12.49 3.38 -3.81
N LEU A 61 -11.16 3.44 -3.75
CA LEU A 61 -10.33 2.63 -4.64
C LEU A 61 -10.52 1.14 -4.39
N LYS A 62 -10.65 0.73 -3.14
CA LYS A 62 -10.93 -0.67 -2.80
C LYS A 62 -12.24 -1.14 -3.45
N LYS A 63 -13.27 -0.32 -3.45
CA LYS A 63 -14.54 -0.64 -4.11
C LYS A 63 -14.35 -0.78 -5.61
N ILE A 64 -13.64 0.16 -6.23
CA ILE A 64 -13.41 0.16 -7.68
C ILE A 64 -12.70 -1.12 -8.12
N TYR A 65 -11.70 -1.56 -7.39
CA TYR A 65 -10.91 -2.73 -7.75
C TYR A 65 -11.40 -4.03 -7.12
N GLY A 66 -12.45 -3.97 -6.32
CA GLY A 66 -12.98 -5.16 -5.64
C GLY A 66 -12.01 -5.75 -4.62
N MET A 67 -11.21 -4.91 -3.97
CA MET A 67 -10.24 -5.35 -2.97
C MET A 67 -10.93 -5.41 -1.61
N THR A 68 -11.15 -6.63 -1.11
CA THR A 68 -11.95 -6.86 0.09
C THR A 68 -11.14 -7.35 1.28
N LEU A 69 -9.83 -7.52 1.12
CA LEU A 69 -8.97 -7.99 2.20
C LEU A 69 -8.87 -6.94 3.31
N ARG A 70 -8.75 -7.44 4.53
CA ARG A 70 -8.65 -6.60 5.73
C ARG A 70 -7.35 -6.90 6.47
N ALA A 71 -7.00 -6.03 7.41
CA ALA A 71 -5.81 -6.22 8.25
C ALA A 71 -5.82 -7.58 8.96
N THR A 72 -7.00 -8.05 9.37
CA THR A 72 -7.16 -9.36 10.01
C THR A 72 -6.82 -10.54 9.09
N ASP A 73 -6.80 -10.32 7.78
CA ASP A 73 -6.40 -11.34 6.80
C ASP A 73 -4.88 -11.41 6.62
N SER A 74 -4.16 -10.44 7.13
CA SER A 74 -2.70 -10.38 7.02
C SER A 74 -2.07 -11.65 7.56
N HIS A 75 -1.06 -12.15 6.83
CA HIS A 75 -0.33 -13.38 7.15
C HIS A 75 -1.17 -14.66 7.01
N LYS A 76 -2.39 -14.56 6.50
CA LYS A 76 -3.28 -15.71 6.29
C LYS A 76 -3.55 -15.98 4.80
N LEU A 77 -2.88 -15.23 3.93
CA LEU A 77 -3.11 -15.33 2.49
C LEU A 77 -2.28 -16.47 1.92
N LYS A 78 -2.92 -17.27 1.07
CA LYS A 78 -2.26 -18.38 0.38
C LYS A 78 -2.31 -18.11 -1.11
N GLU A 79 -1.14 -18.11 -1.75
CA GLU A 79 -1.06 -17.87 -3.18
C GLU A 79 -1.60 -19.08 -3.94
N ILE A 80 -2.51 -18.81 -4.90
CA ILE A 80 -3.00 -19.86 -5.79
C ILE A 80 -2.05 -20.00 -6.97
N PRO A 81 -1.92 -21.21 -7.54
CA PRO A 81 -1.14 -21.41 -8.78
C PRO A 81 -1.79 -20.64 -9.92
N SER A 82 -0.98 -20.01 -10.74
CA SER A 82 -1.46 -19.26 -11.90
C SER A 82 -1.30 -20.05 -13.18
#